data_f438a3d9c386b6e2d725d27714d7d688
#
_entry.id   f438a3d9c386b6e2d725d27714d7d688
#
_cell.length_a   1.000
_cell.length_b   1.000
_cell.length_c   1.000
_cell.angle_alpha   90.00
_cell.angle_beta   90.00
_cell.angle_gamma   90.00
#
_symmetry.space_group_name_H-M   'P 1'
#
loop_
_entity.id
_entity.type
_entity.pdbx_description
1 polymer ?
#
loop_
_entity_poly.entity_id
_entity_poly.type
_entity_poly.pdbx_seq_one_letter_code
_entity_poly.pdbx_strand_id
1 'polypeptide(L)'
;LMKAHTSVRRFKEQEIPQADLDEILTAGQMASSWKNFQSYSVILVRSQETKDALFELVPQEAIRQSAAFLLFVGDLNRAEKGASIHSDSFQPQGVEGLLITSVDAALAGQNTLLAAESLGYGGVIIGLVRYKSEEVAALFNLPDYTYPVFGIALGVPNQQHEVKPRLPLKQVVFEEEYQEQPVEAILDYDQVQ
;
A
#
# COMPACT_ATOMS: atom_id res chain seq x y z
N LEU A 1 -14.06 -4.01 12.64
CA LEU A 1 -13.42 -3.35 11.52
C LEU A 1 -12.66 -4.37 10.65
N MET A 2 -11.54 -4.95 11.10
CA MET A 2 -10.65 -5.80 10.30
C MET A 2 -11.36 -6.96 9.59
N LYS A 3 -12.29 -7.65 10.26
CA LYS A 3 -13.06 -8.77 9.66
C LYS A 3 -14.12 -8.34 8.66
N ALA A 4 -14.45 -7.05 8.63
CA ALA A 4 -15.46 -6.48 7.72
C ALA A 4 -14.82 -5.74 6.52
N HIS A 5 -13.49 -5.80 6.38
CA HIS A 5 -12.78 -5.12 5.31
C HIS A 5 -13.24 -5.58 3.93
N THR A 6 -13.55 -4.62 3.06
CA THR A 6 -13.81 -4.80 1.63
C THR A 6 -13.11 -3.71 0.82
N SER A 7 -12.50 -4.11 -0.29
CA SER A 7 -11.87 -3.11 -1.18
C SER A 7 -12.92 -2.25 -1.88
N VAL A 8 -12.87 -0.94 -1.66
CA VAL A 8 -13.75 0.06 -2.27
C VAL A 8 -13.04 0.68 -3.47
N ARG A 9 -13.67 0.61 -4.64
CA ARG A 9 -13.12 1.10 -5.92
C ARG A 9 -13.94 2.21 -6.57
N ARG A 10 -15.13 2.51 -6.01
CA ARG A 10 -16.01 3.60 -6.44
C ARG A 10 -16.27 4.51 -5.28
N PHE A 11 -16.08 5.80 -5.48
CA PHE A 11 -16.17 6.81 -4.45
C PHE A 11 -17.23 7.85 -4.81
N LYS A 12 -17.80 8.47 -3.80
CA LYS A 12 -18.60 9.69 -3.96
C LYS A 12 -17.67 10.86 -4.29
N GLU A 13 -18.18 11.81 -5.03
CA GLU A 13 -17.48 13.08 -5.29
C GLU A 13 -17.53 13.96 -4.03
N GLN A 14 -16.66 13.59 -3.09
CA GLN A 14 -16.55 14.23 -1.79
C GLN A 14 -15.11 14.20 -1.32
N GLU A 15 -14.60 15.34 -0.90
CA GLU A 15 -13.25 15.47 -0.35
C GLU A 15 -13.12 14.82 1.04
N ILE A 16 -11.92 14.39 1.37
CA ILE A 16 -11.52 14.02 2.72
C ILE A 16 -10.97 15.29 3.40
N PRO A 17 -11.53 15.71 4.55
CA PRO A 17 -11.01 16.85 5.30
C PRO A 17 -9.54 16.66 5.67
N GLN A 18 -8.78 17.76 5.72
CA GLN A 18 -7.36 17.71 6.04
C GLN A 18 -7.10 17.06 7.40
N ALA A 19 -7.92 17.37 8.41
CA ALA A 19 -7.78 16.76 9.74
C ALA A 19 -7.91 15.24 9.73
N ASP A 20 -8.82 14.69 8.91
CA ASP A 20 -8.99 13.24 8.78
C ASP A 20 -7.81 12.62 8.01
N LEU A 21 -7.29 13.30 6.98
CA LEU A 21 -6.08 12.86 6.28
C LEU A 21 -4.87 12.85 7.22
N ASP A 22 -4.70 13.85 8.04
CA ASP A 22 -3.60 13.94 9.01
C ASP A 22 -3.68 12.80 10.03
N GLU A 23 -4.89 12.51 10.54
CA GLU A 23 -5.12 11.38 11.45
C GLU A 23 -4.82 10.03 10.77
N ILE A 24 -5.31 9.82 9.55
CA ILE A 24 -5.06 8.62 8.75
C ILE A 24 -3.56 8.40 8.51
N LEU A 25 -2.85 9.45 8.11
CA LEU A 25 -1.42 9.37 7.82
C LEU A 25 -0.59 9.18 9.10
N THR A 26 -0.97 9.85 10.19
CA THR A 26 -0.34 9.68 11.52
C THR A 26 -0.51 8.24 12.01
N ALA A 27 -1.70 7.67 11.89
CA ALA A 27 -1.95 6.28 12.24
C ALA A 27 -1.10 5.32 11.38
N GLY A 28 -0.93 5.63 10.09
CA GLY A 28 -0.02 4.91 9.20
C GLY A 28 1.41 4.87 9.71
N GLN A 29 1.92 6.01 10.19
CA GLN A 29 3.27 6.12 10.75
C GLN A 29 3.48 5.31 12.03
N MET A 30 2.41 4.97 12.76
CA MET A 30 2.51 4.16 14.00
C MET A 30 2.74 2.68 13.71
N ALA A 31 2.82 2.27 12.45
CA ALA A 31 3.18 0.90 12.09
C ALA A 31 4.58 0.54 12.57
N SER A 32 4.77 -0.73 12.90
CA SER A 32 6.11 -1.26 13.16
C SER A 32 6.96 -1.16 11.89
N SER A 33 8.26 -0.89 12.05
CA SER A 33 9.22 -0.92 10.97
C SER A 33 10.50 -1.61 11.41
N TRP A 34 11.29 -2.13 10.46
CA TRP A 34 12.53 -2.82 10.76
C TRP A 34 13.48 -1.90 11.53
N LYS A 35 13.83 -2.27 12.76
CA LYS A 35 14.69 -1.47 13.69
C LYS A 35 14.27 0.01 13.82
N ASN A 36 13.00 0.32 13.66
CA ASN A 36 12.46 1.69 13.58
C ASN A 36 13.08 2.53 12.45
N PHE A 37 13.50 1.87 11.37
CA PHE A 37 14.22 2.50 10.25
C PHE A 37 13.27 3.29 9.34
N GLN A 38 11.99 2.94 9.33
CA GLN A 38 10.93 3.63 8.58
C GLN A 38 11.32 3.81 7.10
N SER A 39 11.69 2.69 6.45
CA SER A 39 12.24 2.64 5.09
C SER A 39 11.19 2.83 4.01
N TYR A 40 10.27 3.78 4.19
CA TYR A 40 9.23 4.12 3.22
C TYR A 40 8.96 5.62 3.21
N SER A 41 8.37 6.08 2.12
CA SER A 41 7.78 7.41 1.98
C SER A 41 6.37 7.30 1.42
N VAL A 42 5.53 8.30 1.69
CA VAL A 42 4.17 8.37 1.14
C VAL A 42 4.02 9.68 0.39
N ILE A 43 3.57 9.60 -0.87
CA ILE A 43 3.22 10.77 -1.66
C ILE A 43 1.69 10.90 -1.68
N LEU A 44 1.18 11.98 -1.08
CA LEU A 44 -0.24 12.31 -1.09
C LEU A 44 -0.59 13.04 -2.38
N VAL A 45 -1.45 12.45 -3.19
CA VAL A 45 -1.93 12.98 -4.47
C VAL A 45 -3.40 13.38 -4.35
N ARG A 46 -3.70 14.68 -4.47
CA ARG A 46 -5.07 15.24 -4.44
C ARG A 46 -5.45 15.90 -5.76
N SER A 47 -4.48 16.42 -6.49
CA SER A 47 -4.70 17.07 -7.78
C SER A 47 -5.30 16.09 -8.77
N GLN A 48 -6.39 16.49 -9.43
CA GLN A 48 -7.02 15.70 -10.48
C GLN A 48 -6.07 15.51 -11.67
N GLU A 49 -5.32 16.54 -12.02
CA GLU A 49 -4.30 16.49 -13.08
C GLU A 49 -3.28 15.36 -12.84
N THR A 50 -2.73 15.28 -11.62
CA THR A 50 -1.76 14.23 -11.27
C THR A 50 -2.41 12.84 -11.25
N LYS A 51 -3.66 12.73 -10.75
CA LYS A 51 -4.41 11.46 -10.78
C LYS A 51 -4.71 11.01 -12.21
N ASP A 52 -5.04 11.94 -13.10
CA ASP A 52 -5.27 11.64 -14.51
C ASP A 52 -3.96 11.22 -15.22
N ALA A 53 -2.85 11.92 -14.97
CA ALA A 53 -1.54 11.54 -15.48
C ALA A 53 -1.12 10.13 -14.99
N LEU A 54 -1.37 9.81 -13.71
CA LEU A 54 -1.11 8.48 -13.17
C LEU A 54 -2.04 7.43 -13.81
N PHE A 55 -3.30 7.76 -14.06
CA PHE A 55 -4.25 6.85 -14.71
C PHE A 55 -3.81 6.46 -16.12
N GLU A 56 -3.21 7.36 -16.89
CA GLU A 56 -2.68 7.03 -18.22
C GLU A 56 -1.58 5.94 -18.16
N LEU A 57 -0.82 5.90 -17.07
CA LEU A 57 0.20 4.87 -16.84
C LEU A 57 -0.40 3.60 -16.22
N VAL A 58 -1.37 3.78 -15.34
CA VAL A 58 -1.95 2.75 -14.47
C VAL A 58 -3.48 2.84 -14.56
N PRO A 59 -4.12 2.23 -15.58
CA PRO A 59 -5.53 2.43 -15.88
C PRO A 59 -6.46 1.76 -14.85
N GLN A 60 -6.55 2.38 -13.68
CA GLN A 60 -7.43 2.00 -12.58
C GLN A 60 -8.36 3.18 -12.23
N GLU A 61 -9.64 3.06 -12.53
CA GLU A 61 -10.63 4.13 -12.30
C GLU A 61 -10.66 4.61 -10.84
N ALA A 62 -10.35 3.73 -9.89
CA ALA A 62 -10.26 4.11 -8.48
C ALA A 62 -9.25 5.23 -8.23
N ILE A 63 -8.18 5.34 -9.03
CA ILE A 63 -7.19 6.43 -8.92
C ILE A 63 -7.87 7.77 -9.22
N ARG A 64 -8.54 7.87 -10.34
CA ARG A 64 -9.19 9.11 -10.81
C ARG A 64 -10.34 9.54 -9.93
N GLN A 65 -11.14 8.58 -9.46
CA GLN A 65 -12.35 8.81 -8.68
C GLN A 65 -12.07 9.02 -7.19
N SER A 66 -10.88 8.70 -6.70
CA SER A 66 -10.53 8.84 -5.29
C SER A 66 -10.50 10.31 -4.85
N ALA A 67 -10.87 10.57 -3.61
CA ALA A 67 -10.66 11.88 -2.98
C ALA A 67 -9.17 12.15 -2.74
N ALA A 68 -8.41 11.10 -2.41
CA ALA A 68 -6.97 11.14 -2.28
C ALA A 68 -6.37 9.81 -2.76
N PHE A 69 -5.21 9.89 -3.40
CA PHE A 69 -4.39 8.74 -3.73
C PHE A 69 -3.06 8.83 -2.98
N LEU A 70 -2.68 7.77 -2.31
CA LEU A 70 -1.44 7.68 -1.54
C LEU A 70 -0.50 6.72 -2.25
N LEU A 71 0.62 7.20 -2.80
CA LEU A 71 1.66 6.35 -3.35
C LEU A 71 2.65 5.98 -2.24
N PHE A 72 2.72 4.72 -1.89
CA PHE A 72 3.71 4.16 -0.97
C PHE A 72 4.96 3.80 -1.74
N VAL A 73 6.06 4.37 -1.31
CA VAL A 73 7.38 4.29 -1.93
C VAL A 73 8.32 3.56 -0.97
N GLY A 74 9.01 2.53 -1.43
CA GLY A 74 10.17 1.97 -0.74
C GLY A 74 11.30 2.98 -0.81
N ASP A 75 11.88 3.34 0.33
CA ASP A 75 12.78 4.50 0.42
C ASP A 75 14.01 4.18 1.27
N LEU A 76 15.15 4.00 0.60
CA LEU A 76 16.47 3.96 1.20
C LEU A 76 17.28 5.24 0.95
N ASN A 77 16.70 6.25 0.28
CA ASN A 77 17.38 7.51 0.02
C ASN A 77 17.75 8.26 1.32
N ARG A 78 16.85 8.24 2.32
CA ARG A 78 17.15 8.80 3.66
C ARG A 78 18.30 8.06 4.35
N ALA A 79 18.33 6.74 4.20
CA ALA A 79 19.38 5.90 4.78
C ALA A 79 20.73 6.14 4.10
N GLU A 80 20.73 6.27 2.78
CA GLU A 80 21.92 6.62 2.00
C GLU A 80 22.49 7.97 2.47
N LYS A 81 21.64 9.00 2.54
CA LYS A 81 22.06 10.33 3.02
C LYS A 81 22.59 10.29 4.46
N GLY A 82 21.94 9.53 5.34
CA GLY A 82 22.42 9.36 6.71
C GLY A 82 23.73 8.61 6.80
N ALA A 83 23.92 7.56 6.01
CA ALA A 83 25.16 6.79 5.96
C ALA A 83 26.32 7.60 5.39
N SER A 84 26.09 8.41 4.36
CA SER A 84 27.12 9.23 3.70
C SER A 84 27.72 10.31 4.61
N ILE A 85 27.05 10.67 5.71
CA ILE A 85 27.63 11.56 6.74
C ILE A 85 28.83 10.91 7.46
N HIS A 86 28.81 9.57 7.57
CA HIS A 86 29.75 8.81 8.38
C HIS A 86 30.61 7.83 7.57
N SER A 87 30.28 7.55 6.32
CA SER A 87 30.92 6.54 5.47
C SER A 87 30.69 6.84 4.00
N ASP A 88 31.73 6.59 3.18
CA ASP A 88 31.61 6.67 1.71
C ASP A 88 31.03 5.41 1.07
N SER A 89 30.64 4.42 1.87
CA SER A 89 30.09 3.16 1.39
C SER A 89 28.67 2.94 1.87
N PHE A 90 27.68 3.17 1.00
CA PHE A 90 26.31 2.70 1.17
C PHE A 90 26.02 1.60 0.13
N GLN A 91 25.66 0.44 0.60
CA GLN A 91 25.34 -0.70 -0.29
C GLN A 91 23.90 -1.18 -0.07
N PRO A 92 22.92 -0.47 -0.65
CA PRO A 92 21.50 -0.84 -0.51
C PRO A 92 21.08 -2.00 -1.42
N GLN A 93 22.04 -2.60 -2.11
CA GLN A 93 21.81 -3.60 -3.14
C GLN A 93 21.40 -4.94 -2.55
N GLY A 94 20.51 -5.62 -3.26
CA GLY A 94 20.11 -6.97 -2.93
C GLY A 94 18.66 -7.09 -2.42
N VAL A 95 18.25 -8.32 -2.23
CA VAL A 95 16.88 -8.70 -1.85
C VAL A 95 16.51 -8.14 -0.47
N GLU A 96 17.45 -8.03 0.45
CA GLU A 96 17.21 -7.55 1.80
C GLU A 96 16.69 -6.09 1.81
N GLY A 97 17.33 -5.20 1.06
CA GLY A 97 16.87 -3.80 0.93
C GLY A 97 15.46 -3.71 0.35
N LEU A 98 15.16 -4.52 -0.66
CA LEU A 98 13.83 -4.61 -1.26
C LEU A 98 12.79 -5.13 -0.26
N LEU A 99 13.12 -6.16 0.52
CA LEU A 99 12.22 -6.73 1.53
C LEU A 99 11.93 -5.73 2.65
N ILE A 100 12.95 -5.13 3.24
CA ILE A 100 12.80 -4.16 4.33
C ILE A 100 11.87 -3.03 3.90
N THR A 101 12.14 -2.39 2.78
CA THR A 101 11.37 -1.24 2.29
C THR A 101 9.94 -1.62 1.89
N SER A 102 9.74 -2.78 1.25
CA SER A 102 8.40 -3.27 0.88
C SER A 102 7.57 -3.65 2.10
N VAL A 103 8.17 -4.30 3.09
CA VAL A 103 7.49 -4.71 4.32
C VAL A 103 7.11 -3.49 5.15
N ASP A 104 8.03 -2.55 5.38
CA ASP A 104 7.75 -1.30 6.10
C ASP A 104 6.61 -0.51 5.43
N ALA A 105 6.67 -0.37 4.10
CA ALA A 105 5.60 0.27 3.33
C ALA A 105 4.26 -0.46 3.47
N ALA A 106 4.25 -1.79 3.43
CA ALA A 106 3.04 -2.59 3.54
C ALA A 106 2.39 -2.48 4.93
N LEU A 107 3.19 -2.50 5.99
CA LEU A 107 2.70 -2.33 7.37
C LEU A 107 2.09 -0.94 7.57
N ALA A 108 2.78 0.11 7.12
CA ALA A 108 2.28 1.48 7.16
C ALA A 108 1.00 1.65 6.33
N GLY A 109 0.98 1.08 5.12
CA GLY A 109 -0.19 1.13 4.23
C GLY A 109 -1.41 0.42 4.82
N GLN A 110 -1.22 -0.74 5.47
CA GLN A 110 -2.32 -1.45 6.12
C GLN A 110 -2.88 -0.65 7.29
N ASN A 111 -2.03 -0.04 8.12
CA ASN A 111 -2.49 0.85 9.20
C ASN A 111 -3.26 2.06 8.64
N THR A 112 -2.73 2.69 7.58
CA THR A 112 -3.38 3.82 6.88
C THR A 112 -4.79 3.45 6.41
N LEU A 113 -4.94 2.29 5.76
CA LEU A 113 -6.23 1.83 5.26
C LEU A 113 -7.21 1.55 6.40
N LEU A 114 -6.77 0.89 7.47
CA LEU A 114 -7.60 0.61 8.65
C LEU A 114 -8.03 1.89 9.37
N ALA A 115 -7.14 2.88 9.47
CA ALA A 115 -7.47 4.19 10.03
C ALA A 115 -8.53 4.91 9.18
N ALA A 116 -8.38 4.90 7.86
CA ALA A 116 -9.38 5.45 6.95
C ALA A 116 -10.74 4.77 7.13
N GLU A 117 -10.77 3.43 7.19
CA GLU A 117 -12.01 2.67 7.42
C GLU A 117 -12.63 2.96 8.79
N SER A 118 -11.83 3.23 9.81
CA SER A 118 -12.32 3.57 11.15
C SER A 118 -13.05 4.92 11.19
N LEU A 119 -12.69 5.82 10.27
CA LEU A 119 -13.33 7.13 10.09
C LEU A 119 -14.48 7.10 9.07
N GLY A 120 -14.83 5.92 8.54
CA GLY A 120 -15.94 5.75 7.60
C GLY A 120 -15.57 5.94 6.12
N TYR A 121 -14.28 6.10 5.80
CA TYR A 121 -13.79 6.09 4.44
C TYR A 121 -13.60 4.64 3.95
N GLY A 122 -13.43 4.49 2.66
CA GLY A 122 -13.06 3.21 2.06
C GLY A 122 -11.84 3.38 1.17
N GLY A 123 -11.22 2.27 0.83
CA GLY A 123 -10.08 2.31 -0.06
C GLY A 123 -9.76 0.99 -0.73
N VAL A 124 -8.80 1.06 -1.64
CA VAL A 124 -8.25 -0.11 -2.32
C VAL A 124 -6.76 0.03 -2.53
N ILE A 125 -6.03 -1.05 -2.27
CA ILE A 125 -4.61 -1.14 -2.57
C ILE A 125 -4.41 -1.47 -4.05
N ILE A 126 -3.57 -0.70 -4.74
CA ILE A 126 -3.30 -0.80 -6.17
C ILE A 126 -1.82 -1.12 -6.39
N GLY A 127 -1.53 -2.41 -6.64
CA GLY A 127 -0.17 -2.87 -6.93
C GLY A 127 0.28 -2.64 -8.38
N LEU A 128 -0.65 -2.25 -9.27
CA LEU A 128 -0.37 -2.09 -10.70
C LEU A 128 0.69 -1.00 -11.00
N VAL A 129 0.93 -0.08 -10.06
CA VAL A 129 1.99 0.94 -10.15
C VAL A 129 3.39 0.34 -10.40
N ARG A 130 3.61 -0.93 -10.00
CA ARG A 130 4.88 -1.62 -10.22
C ARG A 130 5.14 -2.05 -11.65
N TYR A 131 4.08 -2.23 -12.46
CA TYR A 131 4.24 -2.62 -13.88
C TYR A 131 4.80 -1.49 -14.74
N LYS A 132 4.69 -0.25 -14.26
CA LYS A 132 5.19 0.97 -14.87
C LYS A 132 6.08 1.74 -13.89
N SER A 133 6.96 0.99 -13.21
CA SER A 133 7.74 1.50 -12.09
C SER A 133 8.60 2.71 -12.46
N GLU A 134 9.25 2.67 -13.62
CA GLU A 134 10.12 3.75 -14.10
C GLU A 134 9.31 5.01 -14.46
N GLU A 135 8.20 4.83 -15.19
CA GLU A 135 7.33 5.94 -15.59
C GLU A 135 6.63 6.57 -14.36
N VAL A 136 6.20 5.76 -13.40
CA VAL A 136 5.63 6.24 -12.14
C VAL A 136 6.70 6.98 -11.32
N ALA A 137 7.92 6.45 -11.25
CA ALA A 137 9.03 7.12 -10.58
C ALA A 137 9.33 8.48 -11.22
N ALA A 138 9.33 8.55 -12.55
CA ALA A 138 9.53 9.80 -13.28
C ALA A 138 8.39 10.81 -13.04
N LEU A 139 7.13 10.36 -13.06
CA LEU A 139 5.96 11.22 -12.78
C LEU A 139 6.06 11.91 -11.41
N PHE A 140 6.56 11.19 -10.41
CA PHE A 140 6.67 11.70 -9.03
C PHE A 140 8.07 12.19 -8.64
N ASN A 141 9.00 12.28 -9.60
CA ASN A 141 10.40 12.68 -9.36
C ASN A 141 11.05 11.89 -8.22
N LEU A 142 10.86 10.58 -8.21
CA LEU A 142 11.43 9.72 -7.17
C LEU A 142 12.98 9.75 -7.30
N PRO A 143 13.71 9.98 -6.19
CA PRO A 143 15.16 9.97 -6.22
C PRO A 143 15.73 8.54 -6.27
N ASP A 144 17.04 8.45 -6.48
CA ASP A 144 17.77 7.19 -6.37
C ASP A 144 17.49 6.49 -5.05
N TYR A 145 17.56 5.15 -5.05
CA TYR A 145 17.26 4.27 -3.93
C TYR A 145 15.81 4.29 -3.47
N THR A 146 14.89 4.68 -4.37
CA THR A 146 13.44 4.62 -4.13
C THR A 146 12.71 3.93 -5.28
N TYR A 147 11.52 3.39 -4.99
CA TYR A 147 10.67 2.77 -6.01
C TYR A 147 9.20 2.71 -5.54
N PRO A 148 8.22 2.73 -6.47
CA PRO A 148 6.81 2.59 -6.11
C PRO A 148 6.50 1.16 -5.66
N VAL A 149 5.94 1.00 -4.45
CA VAL A 149 5.54 -0.31 -3.91
C VAL A 149 4.08 -0.61 -4.24
N PHE A 150 3.18 0.27 -3.89
CA PHE A 150 1.75 0.25 -4.22
C PHE A 150 1.14 1.62 -3.98
N GLY A 151 -0.09 1.81 -4.45
CA GLY A 151 -0.89 2.96 -4.10
C GLY A 151 -2.12 2.57 -3.29
N ILE A 152 -2.71 3.52 -2.56
CA ILE A 152 -4.02 3.40 -1.92
C ILE A 152 -4.91 4.51 -2.46
N ALA A 153 -6.00 4.14 -3.13
CA ALA A 153 -7.06 5.09 -3.46
C ALA A 153 -8.04 5.17 -2.28
N LEU A 154 -8.28 6.38 -1.76
CA LEU A 154 -9.16 6.63 -0.62
C LEU A 154 -10.30 7.58 -0.99
N GLY A 155 -11.46 7.39 -0.37
CA GLY A 155 -12.61 8.28 -0.53
C GLY A 155 -13.83 7.81 0.25
N VAL A 156 -14.91 8.58 0.16
CA VAL A 156 -16.21 8.18 0.72
C VAL A 156 -16.79 7.08 -0.14
N PRO A 157 -17.12 5.89 0.41
CA PRO A 157 -17.62 4.77 -0.37
C PRO A 157 -18.90 5.10 -1.14
N ASN A 158 -18.94 4.74 -2.43
CA ASN A 158 -20.15 4.77 -3.27
C ASN A 158 -20.53 3.36 -3.77
N GLN A 159 -20.13 2.36 -3.02
CA GLN A 159 -20.47 0.96 -3.27
C GLN A 159 -20.43 0.19 -1.96
N GLN A 160 -21.13 -0.91 -1.91
CA GLN A 160 -21.09 -1.87 -0.81
C GLN A 160 -20.86 -3.26 -1.41
N HIS A 161 -19.93 -3.99 -0.86
CA HIS A 161 -19.62 -5.35 -1.25
C HIS A 161 -19.69 -6.29 -0.05
N GLU A 162 -20.00 -7.53 -0.32
CA GLU A 162 -19.82 -8.59 0.66
C GLU A 162 -18.33 -8.86 0.89
N VAL A 163 -18.03 -9.33 2.09
CA VAL A 163 -16.66 -9.72 2.44
C VAL A 163 -16.32 -10.97 1.64
N LYS A 164 -15.27 -10.88 0.84
CA LYS A 164 -14.78 -12.03 0.07
C LYS A 164 -14.29 -13.14 1.01
N PRO A 165 -14.52 -14.41 0.64
CA PRO A 165 -14.00 -15.53 1.41
C PRO A 165 -12.47 -15.44 1.56
N ARG A 166 -11.97 -16.07 2.61
CA ARG A 166 -10.53 -16.27 2.84
C ARG A 166 -10.27 -17.77 2.91
N LEU A 167 -9.05 -18.15 2.62
CA LEU A 167 -8.62 -19.52 2.87
C LEU A 167 -8.94 -19.93 4.32
N PRO A 168 -9.39 -21.15 4.57
CA PRO A 168 -9.55 -21.66 5.91
C PRO A 168 -8.28 -21.50 6.75
N LEU A 169 -8.41 -21.17 8.02
CA LEU A 169 -7.26 -20.88 8.87
C LEU A 169 -6.21 -21.99 8.87
N LYS A 170 -6.64 -23.24 8.85
CA LYS A 170 -5.76 -24.44 8.77
C LYS A 170 -4.92 -24.54 7.50
N GLN A 171 -5.22 -23.76 6.46
CA GLN A 171 -4.44 -23.70 5.21
C GLN A 171 -3.40 -22.57 5.22
N VAL A 172 -3.38 -21.72 6.24
CA VAL A 172 -2.50 -20.55 6.34
C VAL A 172 -1.69 -20.53 7.62
N VAL A 173 -2.17 -21.26 8.66
CA VAL A 173 -1.54 -21.32 9.96
C VAL A 173 -1.20 -22.79 10.27
N PHE A 174 0.06 -23.04 10.54
CA PHE A 174 0.59 -24.35 10.89
C PHE A 174 1.22 -24.27 12.28
N GLU A 175 1.06 -25.30 13.08
CA GLU A 175 1.74 -25.43 14.35
C GLU A 175 3.13 -26.05 14.14
N GLU A 176 4.15 -25.40 14.70
CA GLU A 176 5.56 -25.82 14.75
C GLU A 176 6.24 -25.91 13.38
N GLU A 177 5.64 -26.56 12.39
CA GLU A 177 6.27 -26.80 11.09
C GLU A 177 5.29 -26.64 9.92
N TYR A 178 5.83 -26.29 8.75
CA TYR A 178 5.06 -26.14 7.52
C TYR A 178 4.50 -27.49 7.06
N GLN A 179 3.24 -27.48 6.61
CA GLN A 179 2.58 -28.66 6.03
C GLN A 179 2.15 -28.34 4.59
N GLU A 180 2.49 -29.25 3.67
CA GLU A 180 2.01 -29.14 2.29
C GLU A 180 0.49 -29.27 2.23
N GLN A 181 -0.11 -28.43 1.36
CA GLN A 181 -1.54 -28.44 1.16
C GLN A 181 -1.95 -29.52 0.15
N PRO A 182 -2.93 -30.39 0.45
CA PRO A 182 -3.49 -31.28 -0.54
C PRO A 182 -4.24 -30.49 -1.63
N VAL A 183 -4.17 -30.97 -2.87
CA VAL A 183 -4.81 -30.31 -4.02
C VAL A 183 -6.33 -30.14 -3.81
N GLU A 184 -6.97 -31.09 -3.15
CA GLU A 184 -8.39 -31.07 -2.82
C GLU A 184 -8.77 -29.84 -1.98
N ALA A 185 -7.92 -29.44 -1.04
CA ALA A 185 -8.16 -28.25 -0.21
C ALA A 185 -8.11 -26.94 -1.02
N ILE A 186 -7.33 -26.92 -2.09
CA ILE A 186 -7.26 -25.78 -3.03
C ILE A 186 -8.54 -25.76 -3.90
N LEU A 187 -8.94 -26.90 -4.43
CA LEU A 187 -10.16 -27.03 -5.25
C LEU A 187 -11.43 -26.68 -4.47
N ASP A 188 -11.50 -27.06 -3.19
CA ASP A 188 -12.63 -26.68 -2.32
C ASP A 188 -12.75 -25.16 -2.17
N TYR A 189 -11.63 -24.45 -2.10
CA TYR A 189 -11.64 -22.99 -2.02
C TYR A 189 -12.03 -22.33 -3.34
N ASP A 190 -11.63 -22.88 -4.48
CA ASP A 190 -12.00 -22.36 -5.82
C ASP A 190 -13.51 -22.40 -6.04
N GLN A 191 -14.23 -23.33 -5.41
CA GLN A 191 -15.69 -23.40 -5.49
C GLN A 191 -16.42 -22.32 -4.69
N VAL A 192 -15.73 -21.64 -3.77
CA VAL A 192 -16.31 -20.63 -2.88
C VAL A 192 -16.03 -19.20 -3.37
N GLN A 193 -15.12 -19.02 -4.34
CA GLN A 193 -14.84 -17.73 -4.96
C GLN A 193 -15.85 -17.37 -6.05
#